data_dad67ece253fcadd69c967ceb2ff717a
#
_entry.id   dad67ece253fcadd69c967ceb2ff717a
#
_cell.length_a   1.000
_cell.length_b   1.000
_cell.length_c   1.000
_cell.angle_alpha   90.00
_cell.angle_beta   90.00
_cell.angle_gamma   90.00
#
_symmetry.space_group_name_H-M   'P 1'
#
loop_
_entity.id
_entity.type
_entity.pdbx_description
1 polymer ?
#
loop_
_entity_poly.entity_id
_entity_poly.type
_entity_poly.pdbx_seq_one_letter_code
_entity_poly.pdbx_strand_id
1 'polypeptide(L)'
;AMVAGFGAGKTQALMLRTLKLIFGEGQDIAYYLPSYPLVRTIAYPRFGEMLDNLGVPWHLNKAEHTIQVNGKTIIFRTMDNPDAIVGYEVGDSMVDELDTLPKDKARDAWNKIIARNRQKKKVGINTVAVGTTPEGFRFVYEKWAKDPTESYELIKAPTYSNKKNLPDGYIEALRE
;
A
#
# COMPACT_ATOMS: atom_id res chain seq x y z
N ALA A 1 -2.90 -9.94 2.12
CA ALA A 1 -1.67 -9.47 1.45
C ALA A 1 -1.62 -9.96 0.00
N MET A 2 -1.02 -9.17 -0.88
CA MET A 2 -0.62 -9.56 -2.23
C MET A 2 0.90 -9.72 -2.26
N VAL A 3 1.37 -10.96 -2.40
CA VAL A 3 2.78 -11.30 -2.56
C VAL A 3 3.02 -11.65 -4.01
N ALA A 4 3.82 -10.85 -4.70
CA ALA A 4 3.97 -10.98 -6.14
C ALA A 4 5.36 -10.54 -6.61
N GLY A 5 5.80 -11.10 -7.75
CA GLY A 5 7.09 -10.77 -8.36
C GLY A 5 7.21 -9.31 -8.80
N PHE A 6 8.41 -8.91 -9.21
CA PHE A 6 8.65 -7.59 -9.79
C PHE A 6 7.78 -7.36 -11.03
N GLY A 7 7.25 -6.17 -11.19
CA GLY A 7 6.40 -5.83 -12.33
C GLY A 7 5.00 -6.46 -12.32
N ALA A 8 4.62 -7.25 -11.30
CA ALA A 8 3.29 -7.89 -11.21
C ALA A 8 2.13 -6.93 -10.93
N GLY A 9 2.38 -5.64 -10.70
CA GLY A 9 1.33 -4.62 -10.52
C GLY A 9 0.87 -4.38 -9.09
N LYS A 10 1.63 -4.80 -8.07
CA LYS A 10 1.29 -4.63 -6.63
C LYS A 10 0.92 -3.19 -6.26
N THR A 11 1.85 -2.27 -6.50
CA THR A 11 1.65 -0.83 -6.23
C THR A 11 0.42 -0.28 -6.94
N GLN A 12 0.22 -0.65 -8.22
CA GLN A 12 -0.96 -0.26 -8.99
C GLN A 12 -2.26 -0.78 -8.35
N ALA A 13 -2.28 -2.03 -7.91
CA ALA A 13 -3.42 -2.62 -7.24
C ALA A 13 -3.76 -1.91 -5.92
N LEU A 14 -2.75 -1.56 -5.11
CA LEU A 14 -2.94 -0.79 -3.88
C LEU A 14 -3.46 0.63 -4.16
N MET A 15 -2.95 1.31 -5.18
CA MET A 15 -3.42 2.63 -5.59
C MET A 15 -4.87 2.60 -6.09
N LEU A 16 -5.22 1.63 -6.94
CA LEU A 16 -6.60 1.44 -7.40
C LEU A 16 -7.56 1.13 -6.25
N ARG A 17 -7.13 0.32 -5.28
CA ARG A 17 -7.90 0.07 -4.06
C ARG A 17 -8.09 1.35 -3.25
N THR A 18 -7.05 2.18 -3.12
CA THR A 18 -7.14 3.50 -2.47
C THR A 18 -8.22 4.35 -3.12
N LEU A 19 -8.18 4.50 -4.45
CA LEU A 19 -9.17 5.29 -5.18
C LEU A 19 -10.58 4.72 -5.06
N LYS A 20 -10.73 3.40 -5.16
CA LYS A 20 -12.03 2.73 -4.95
C LYS A 20 -12.63 3.07 -3.59
N LEU A 21 -11.84 3.13 -2.53
CA LEU A 21 -12.31 3.45 -1.18
C LEU A 21 -12.57 4.95 -1.01
N ILE A 22 -11.72 5.81 -1.57
CA ILE A 22 -11.88 7.28 -1.53
C ILE A 22 -13.17 7.71 -2.24
N PHE A 23 -13.49 7.13 -3.39
CA PHE A 23 -14.71 7.46 -4.14
C PHE A 23 -15.95 6.67 -3.70
N GLY A 24 -15.77 5.63 -2.90
CA GLY A 24 -16.86 4.83 -2.32
C GLY A 24 -17.19 5.22 -0.88
N GLU A 25 -17.58 4.23 -0.08
CA GLU A 25 -18.00 4.36 1.32
C GLU A 25 -16.82 4.45 2.32
N GLY A 26 -15.58 4.52 1.83
CA GLY A 26 -14.38 4.61 2.67
C GLY A 26 -14.30 5.92 3.45
N GLN A 27 -13.33 5.99 4.35
CA GLN A 27 -12.94 7.18 5.11
C GLN A 27 -11.55 7.64 4.63
N ASP A 28 -10.82 8.40 5.47
CA ASP A 28 -9.43 8.72 5.18
C ASP A 28 -8.59 7.45 5.10
N ILE A 29 -7.56 7.49 4.27
CA ILE A 29 -6.70 6.32 3.99
C ILE A 29 -5.26 6.69 4.28
N ALA A 30 -4.54 5.80 4.97
CA ALA A 30 -3.09 5.89 5.06
C ALA A 30 -2.42 5.00 3.99
N TYR A 31 -1.44 5.57 3.30
CA TYR A 31 -0.61 4.87 2.33
C TYR A 31 0.84 4.86 2.82
N TYR A 32 1.38 3.68 3.06
CA TYR A 32 2.71 3.49 3.64
C TYR A 32 3.69 2.98 2.59
N LEU A 33 4.87 3.58 2.59
CA LEU A 33 6.03 3.18 1.80
C LEU A 33 7.26 3.04 2.72
N PRO A 34 8.32 2.35 2.30
CA PRO A 34 9.52 2.21 3.11
C PRO A 34 10.16 3.55 3.51
N SER A 35 10.11 4.57 2.63
CA SER A 35 10.77 5.86 2.90
C SER A 35 10.09 7.04 2.19
N TYR A 36 10.30 8.27 2.67
CA TYR A 36 9.79 9.50 2.03
C TYR A 36 10.35 9.77 0.62
N PRO A 37 11.60 9.44 0.27
CA PRO A 37 12.01 9.49 -1.14
C PRO A 37 11.09 8.69 -2.05
N LEU A 38 10.67 7.48 -1.66
CA LEU A 38 9.73 6.66 -2.44
C LEU A 38 8.32 7.28 -2.49
N VAL A 39 7.86 7.92 -1.42
CA VAL A 39 6.60 8.68 -1.45
C VAL A 39 6.66 9.76 -2.52
N ARG A 40 7.74 10.55 -2.56
CA ARG A 40 7.89 11.66 -3.51
C ARG A 40 8.08 11.22 -4.95
N THR A 41 8.81 10.13 -5.18
CA THR A 41 9.17 9.69 -6.53
C THR A 41 8.19 8.70 -7.13
N ILE A 42 7.40 8.01 -6.31
CA ILE A 42 6.44 6.99 -6.78
C ILE A 42 5.01 7.40 -6.48
N ALA A 43 4.67 7.64 -5.20
CA ALA A 43 3.27 7.80 -4.82
C ALA A 43 2.68 9.11 -5.36
N TYR A 44 3.32 10.25 -5.14
CA TYR A 44 2.78 11.53 -5.59
C TYR A 44 2.56 11.60 -7.10
N PRO A 45 3.55 11.27 -7.96
CA PRO A 45 3.34 11.34 -9.40
C PRO A 45 2.25 10.39 -9.88
N ARG A 46 2.23 9.15 -9.41
CA ARG A 46 1.24 8.17 -9.85
C ARG A 46 -0.17 8.48 -9.40
N PHE A 47 -0.36 8.90 -8.14
CA PHE A 47 -1.68 9.34 -7.69
C PHE A 47 -2.13 10.59 -8.45
N GLY A 48 -1.24 11.56 -8.69
CA GLY A 48 -1.54 12.74 -9.49
C GLY A 48 -2.01 12.37 -10.89
N GLU A 49 -1.25 11.56 -11.63
CA GLU A 49 -1.62 11.09 -12.96
C GLU A 49 -2.98 10.35 -12.96
N MET A 50 -3.22 9.47 -11.98
CA MET A 50 -4.49 8.74 -11.89
C MET A 50 -5.68 9.68 -11.63
N LEU A 51 -5.51 10.67 -10.76
CA LEU A 51 -6.55 11.63 -10.42
C LEU A 51 -6.81 12.61 -11.56
N ASP A 52 -5.77 13.06 -12.24
CA ASP A 52 -5.88 13.90 -13.44
C ASP A 52 -6.61 13.15 -14.57
N ASN A 53 -6.29 11.88 -14.80
CA ASN A 53 -6.97 11.04 -15.79
C ASN A 53 -8.46 10.79 -15.44
N LEU A 54 -8.82 10.84 -14.16
CA LEU A 54 -10.22 10.79 -13.72
C LEU A 54 -10.95 12.14 -13.83
N GLY A 55 -10.22 13.22 -14.11
CA GLY A 55 -10.79 14.57 -14.20
C GLY A 55 -11.37 15.10 -12.89
N VAL A 56 -10.86 14.64 -11.74
CA VAL A 56 -11.35 15.04 -10.43
C VAL A 56 -10.43 16.08 -9.78
N PRO A 57 -10.97 17.09 -9.06
CA PRO A 57 -10.14 18.04 -8.35
C PRO A 57 -9.44 17.39 -7.15
N TRP A 58 -8.17 17.67 -7.00
CA TRP A 58 -7.36 17.19 -5.89
C TRP A 58 -6.30 18.22 -5.48
N HIS A 59 -5.77 18.09 -4.27
CA HIS A 59 -4.73 18.98 -3.76
C HIS A 59 -3.64 18.20 -3.02
N LEU A 60 -2.38 18.40 -3.40
CA LEU A 60 -1.20 17.85 -2.74
C LEU A 60 -0.61 18.85 -1.73
N ASN A 61 -0.60 18.48 -0.46
CA ASN A 61 0.17 19.16 0.58
C ASN A 61 1.48 18.39 0.84
N LYS A 62 2.57 18.88 0.28
CA LYS A 62 3.89 18.24 0.42
C LYS A 62 4.47 18.35 1.83
N ALA A 63 4.11 19.38 2.59
CA ALA A 63 4.59 19.56 3.97
C ALA A 63 3.95 18.53 4.92
N GLU A 64 2.65 18.29 4.76
CA GLU A 64 1.90 17.33 5.57
C GLU A 64 1.93 15.91 4.99
N HIS A 65 2.48 15.74 3.79
CA HIS A 65 2.46 14.48 3.05
C HIS A 65 1.04 13.94 2.85
N THR A 66 0.15 14.77 2.30
CA THR A 66 -1.25 14.39 2.10
C THR A 66 -1.76 14.76 0.71
N ILE A 67 -2.71 13.99 0.20
CA ILE A 67 -3.55 14.36 -0.94
C ILE A 67 -4.99 14.47 -0.45
N GLN A 68 -5.61 15.60 -0.70
CA GLN A 68 -7.03 15.83 -0.47
C GLN A 68 -7.79 15.61 -1.76
N VAL A 69 -8.80 14.75 -1.73
CA VAL A 69 -9.64 14.42 -2.89
C VAL A 69 -11.00 13.89 -2.41
N ASN A 70 -12.08 14.28 -3.08
CA ASN A 70 -13.44 13.83 -2.77
C ASN A 70 -13.84 14.01 -1.29
N GLY A 71 -13.41 15.12 -0.65
CA GLY A 71 -13.69 15.41 0.76
C GLY A 71 -13.00 14.50 1.77
N LYS A 72 -12.04 13.70 1.34
CA LYS A 72 -11.26 12.77 2.17
C LYS A 72 -9.76 13.00 1.96
N THR A 73 -8.95 12.40 2.83
CA THR A 73 -7.50 12.56 2.82
C THR A 73 -6.79 11.22 2.60
N ILE A 74 -5.83 11.21 1.68
CA ILE A 74 -4.82 10.16 1.58
C ILE A 74 -3.59 10.68 2.34
N ILE A 75 -3.22 9.99 3.42
CA ILE A 75 -2.11 10.34 4.30
C ILE A 75 -0.93 9.43 3.96
N PHE A 76 0.18 10.02 3.50
CA PHE A 76 1.39 9.25 3.22
C PHE A 76 2.30 9.23 4.45
N ARG A 77 2.73 8.04 4.85
CA ARG A 77 3.67 7.83 5.93
C ARG A 77 4.71 6.79 5.54
N THR A 78 5.79 6.72 6.30
CA THR A 78 6.89 5.79 6.05
C THR A 78 7.04 4.79 7.18
N MET A 79 7.65 3.66 6.85
CA MET A 79 7.86 2.56 7.78
C MET A 79 9.31 2.45 8.25
N ASP A 80 10.21 3.31 7.75
CA ASP A 80 11.61 3.39 8.19
C ASP A 80 11.77 3.85 9.64
N ASN A 81 10.78 4.59 10.16
CA ASN A 81 10.67 4.94 11.56
C ASN A 81 9.25 4.62 12.07
N PRO A 82 8.99 3.39 12.57
CA PRO A 82 7.67 3.00 13.07
C PRO A 82 7.13 3.90 14.18
N ASP A 83 7.98 4.50 15.01
CA ASP A 83 7.56 5.40 16.09
C ASP A 83 6.90 6.69 15.60
N ALA A 84 7.17 7.08 14.35
CA ALA A 84 6.51 8.21 13.70
C ALA A 84 5.09 7.88 13.19
N ILE A 85 4.64 6.62 13.27
CA ILE A 85 3.28 6.20 12.89
C ILE A 85 2.30 6.52 14.03
N VAL A 86 2.10 7.82 14.28
CA VAL A 86 1.29 8.35 15.39
C VAL A 86 0.53 9.60 14.96
N GLY A 87 -0.46 10.03 15.76
CA GLY A 87 -1.10 11.35 15.63
C GLY A 87 -2.22 11.43 14.57
N TYR A 88 -2.68 10.32 14.00
CA TYR A 88 -3.79 10.28 13.04
C TYR A 88 -4.62 9.00 13.17
N GLU A 89 -5.79 9.02 12.54
CA GLU A 89 -6.70 7.88 12.44
C GLU A 89 -7.17 7.76 11.00
N VAL A 90 -7.36 6.54 10.53
CA VAL A 90 -7.83 6.25 9.18
C VAL A 90 -8.83 5.10 9.18
N GLY A 91 -9.65 5.03 8.14
CA GLY A 91 -10.56 3.92 7.92
C GLY A 91 -9.88 2.70 7.29
N ASP A 92 -8.91 2.93 6.42
CA ASP A 92 -8.17 1.87 5.72
C ASP A 92 -6.70 2.23 5.57
N SER A 93 -5.86 1.21 5.43
CA SER A 93 -4.42 1.35 5.22
C SER A 93 -3.94 0.52 4.04
N MET A 94 -3.06 1.12 3.23
CA MET A 94 -2.34 0.46 2.15
C MET A 94 -0.85 0.45 2.49
N VAL A 95 -0.24 -0.72 2.46
CA VAL A 95 1.16 -0.92 2.87
C VAL A 95 1.92 -1.50 1.69
N ASP A 96 2.80 -0.71 1.11
CA ASP A 96 3.58 -1.10 -0.06
C ASP A 96 5.01 -1.47 0.35
N GLU A 97 5.48 -2.62 -0.14
CA GLU A 97 6.83 -3.18 0.06
C GLU A 97 7.20 -3.41 1.55
N LEU A 98 6.28 -4.00 2.34
CA LEU A 98 6.49 -4.25 3.78
C LEU A 98 7.70 -5.15 4.06
N ASP A 99 7.91 -6.22 3.28
CA ASP A 99 9.00 -7.19 3.50
C ASP A 99 10.38 -6.72 3.03
N THR A 100 10.50 -5.50 2.48
CA THR A 100 11.82 -4.86 2.30
C THR A 100 12.44 -4.44 3.63
N LEU A 101 11.63 -4.30 4.67
CA LEU A 101 12.10 -4.01 6.02
C LEU A 101 12.64 -5.27 6.71
N PRO A 102 13.58 -5.14 7.64
CA PRO A 102 13.92 -6.22 8.58
C PRO A 102 12.67 -6.70 9.31
N LYS A 103 12.58 -8.02 9.56
CA LYS A 103 11.39 -8.69 10.08
C LYS A 103 10.79 -8.05 11.34
N ASP A 104 11.62 -7.72 12.32
CA ASP A 104 11.15 -7.12 13.58
C ASP A 104 10.64 -5.71 13.36
N LYS A 105 11.28 -4.94 12.48
CA LYS A 105 10.84 -3.60 12.09
C LYS A 105 9.51 -3.64 11.32
N ALA A 106 9.35 -4.61 10.42
CA ALA A 106 8.09 -4.84 9.71
C ALA A 106 6.95 -5.18 10.67
N ARG A 107 7.23 -6.01 11.71
CA ARG A 107 6.26 -6.34 12.76
C ARG A 107 5.86 -5.12 13.57
N ASP A 108 6.81 -4.29 13.98
CA ASP A 108 6.54 -3.08 14.75
C ASP A 108 5.73 -2.07 13.91
N ALA A 109 6.13 -1.80 12.67
CA ALA A 109 5.37 -0.97 11.75
C ALA A 109 3.93 -1.50 11.58
N TRP A 110 3.75 -2.80 11.38
CA TRP A 110 2.44 -3.43 11.26
C TRP A 110 1.55 -3.17 12.48
N ASN A 111 2.07 -3.36 13.69
CA ASN A 111 1.32 -3.14 14.93
C ASN A 111 0.89 -1.66 15.06
N LYS A 112 1.77 -0.72 14.72
CA LYS A 112 1.47 0.71 14.72
C LYS A 112 0.40 1.06 13.68
N ILE A 113 0.48 0.50 12.47
CA ILE A 113 -0.50 0.69 11.38
C ILE A 113 -1.88 0.21 11.81
N ILE A 114 -1.99 -1.00 12.36
CA ILE A 114 -3.27 -1.53 12.87
C ILE A 114 -3.87 -0.58 13.92
N ALA A 115 -3.05 -0.03 14.82
CA ALA A 115 -3.51 0.90 15.84
C ALA A 115 -4.03 2.24 15.26
N ARG A 116 -3.67 2.62 14.03
CA ARG A 116 -4.21 3.82 13.35
C ARG A 116 -5.51 3.55 12.62
N ASN A 117 -5.81 2.29 12.30
CA ASN A 117 -6.92 1.86 11.45
C ASN A 117 -8.25 1.80 12.25
N ARG A 118 -8.65 2.90 12.88
CA ARG A 118 -9.77 2.95 13.85
C ARG A 118 -10.81 4.04 13.56
N GLN A 119 -10.73 4.75 12.44
CA GLN A 119 -11.74 5.72 12.05
C GLN A 119 -13.07 4.98 11.78
N LYS A 120 -14.14 5.42 12.43
CA LYS A 120 -15.44 4.73 12.36
C LYS A 120 -16.05 4.87 10.95
N LYS A 121 -16.34 3.73 10.32
CA LYS A 121 -17.08 3.67 9.05
C LYS A 121 -18.57 3.55 9.26
N LYS A 122 -19.34 4.03 8.31
CA LYS A 122 -20.80 3.82 8.26
C LYS A 122 -21.14 2.41 7.75
N VAL A 123 -20.36 1.91 6.80
CA VAL A 123 -20.53 0.61 6.17
C VAL A 123 -19.19 -0.11 6.08
N GLY A 124 -19.22 -1.44 6.28
CA GLY A 124 -18.04 -2.30 6.19
C GLY A 124 -17.11 -2.23 7.40
N ILE A 125 -15.98 -2.89 7.27
CA ILE A 125 -14.93 -2.97 8.29
C ILE A 125 -13.67 -2.19 7.84
N ASN A 126 -12.86 -1.81 8.79
CA ASN A 126 -11.56 -1.24 8.52
C ASN A 126 -10.60 -2.32 8.00
N THR A 127 -9.87 -2.03 6.93
CA THR A 127 -9.01 -3.01 6.29
C THR A 127 -7.58 -2.52 6.13
N VAL A 128 -6.63 -3.46 6.10
CA VAL A 128 -5.24 -3.20 5.74
C VAL A 128 -4.87 -4.09 4.56
N ALA A 129 -4.48 -3.49 3.44
CA ALA A 129 -3.97 -4.21 2.29
C ALA A 129 -2.44 -4.06 2.20
N VAL A 130 -1.76 -5.17 1.98
CA VAL A 130 -0.29 -5.23 1.84
C VAL A 130 0.06 -5.66 0.43
N GLY A 131 0.99 -4.96 -0.22
CA GLY A 131 1.63 -5.37 -1.45
C GLY A 131 3.14 -5.48 -1.23
N THR A 132 3.73 -6.65 -1.46
CA THR A 132 5.17 -6.82 -1.28
C THR A 132 5.76 -7.84 -2.24
N THR A 133 7.03 -7.67 -2.58
CA THR A 133 7.82 -8.68 -3.26
C THR A 133 8.22 -9.76 -2.25
N PRO A 134 8.22 -11.06 -2.61
CA PRO A 134 8.63 -12.10 -1.69
C PRO A 134 10.14 -12.00 -1.41
N GLU A 135 10.48 -11.74 -0.17
CA GLU A 135 11.86 -11.63 0.33
C GLU A 135 12.21 -12.82 1.24
N GLY A 136 11.77 -14.03 0.87
CA GLY A 136 11.95 -15.23 1.65
C GLY A 136 10.95 -15.37 2.79
N PHE A 137 11.36 -15.98 3.91
CA PHE A 137 10.51 -16.30 5.05
C PHE A 137 10.45 -15.15 6.07
N ARG A 138 10.13 -13.94 5.60
CA ARG A 138 10.03 -12.72 6.43
C ARG A 138 8.68 -12.57 7.10
N PHE A 139 8.33 -11.35 7.51
CA PHE A 139 7.13 -11.07 8.31
C PHE A 139 5.82 -11.43 7.59
N VAL A 140 5.70 -11.09 6.29
CA VAL A 140 4.49 -11.40 5.52
C VAL A 140 4.30 -12.91 5.36
N TYR A 141 5.39 -13.67 5.14
CA TYR A 141 5.31 -15.13 5.13
C TYR A 141 4.76 -15.69 6.45
N GLU A 142 5.31 -15.26 7.58
CA GLU A 142 4.84 -15.74 8.89
C GLU A 142 3.36 -15.45 9.10
N LYS A 143 2.96 -14.20 8.86
CA LYS A 143 1.64 -13.71 9.22
C LYS A 143 0.53 -14.20 8.29
N TRP A 144 0.80 -14.38 6.99
CA TRP A 144 -0.19 -14.72 5.98
C TRP A 144 -0.07 -16.12 5.39
N ALA A 145 1.10 -16.75 5.45
CA ALA A 145 1.32 -18.05 4.82
C ALA A 145 1.54 -19.17 5.84
N LYS A 146 2.31 -18.92 6.90
CA LYS A 146 2.65 -19.94 7.90
C LYS A 146 1.55 -20.09 8.95
N ASP A 147 1.11 -18.98 9.53
CA ASP A 147 0.15 -18.95 10.64
C ASP A 147 -1.05 -18.03 10.29
N PRO A 148 -1.79 -18.31 9.19
CA PRO A 148 -2.92 -17.49 8.78
C PRO A 148 -4.09 -17.62 9.77
N THR A 149 -4.73 -16.49 10.10
CA THR A 149 -6.01 -16.46 10.78
C THR A 149 -7.13 -16.18 9.77
N GLU A 150 -8.38 -16.43 10.11
CA GLU A 150 -9.54 -16.23 9.22
C GLU A 150 -9.64 -14.82 8.61
N SER A 151 -9.11 -13.81 9.31
CA SER A 151 -9.11 -12.41 8.82
C SER A 151 -7.96 -12.08 7.88
N TYR A 152 -7.07 -13.01 7.55
CA TYR A 152 -5.89 -12.81 6.71
C TYR A 152 -6.00 -13.56 5.40
N GLU A 153 -6.07 -12.84 4.29
CA GLU A 153 -6.11 -13.39 2.94
C GLU A 153 -4.78 -13.17 2.22
N LEU A 154 -4.29 -14.20 1.53
CA LEU A 154 -3.05 -14.15 0.76
C LEU A 154 -3.31 -14.37 -0.73
N ILE A 155 -2.98 -13.36 -1.53
CA ILE A 155 -3.00 -13.43 -2.99
C ILE A 155 -1.55 -13.56 -3.48
N LYS A 156 -1.30 -14.57 -4.33
CA LYS A 156 0.00 -14.77 -4.98
C LYS A 156 -0.12 -14.51 -6.48
N ALA A 157 0.77 -13.71 -7.04
CA ALA A 157 0.80 -13.43 -8.47
C ALA A 157 2.24 -13.45 -9.00
N PRO A 158 2.57 -14.30 -9.97
CA PRO A 158 3.88 -14.27 -10.62
C PRO A 158 4.00 -13.09 -11.58
N THR A 159 5.22 -12.65 -11.87
CA THR A 159 5.50 -11.54 -12.80
C THR A 159 4.83 -11.71 -14.16
N TYR A 160 4.85 -12.93 -14.71
CA TYR A 160 4.26 -13.20 -16.03
C TYR A 160 2.73 -13.06 -16.08
N SER A 161 2.04 -13.01 -14.96
CA SER A 161 0.60 -12.68 -14.94
C SER A 161 0.31 -11.30 -15.52
N ASN A 162 1.31 -10.40 -15.50
CA ASN A 162 1.21 -9.05 -16.02
C ASN A 162 2.00 -8.83 -17.33
N LYS A 163 2.39 -9.91 -18.03
CA LYS A 163 3.25 -9.86 -19.22
C LYS A 163 2.82 -8.81 -20.24
N LYS A 164 1.52 -8.69 -20.51
CA LYS A 164 0.98 -7.74 -21.50
C LYS A 164 1.22 -6.26 -21.19
N ASN A 165 1.53 -5.91 -19.93
CA ASN A 165 1.80 -4.55 -19.48
C ASN A 165 3.29 -4.32 -19.18
N LEU A 166 4.15 -5.29 -19.48
CA LEU A 166 5.60 -5.20 -19.29
C LEU A 166 6.30 -5.01 -20.63
N PRO A 167 7.45 -4.34 -20.65
CA PRO A 167 8.27 -4.24 -21.85
C PRO A 167 8.66 -5.60 -22.41
N ASP A 168 8.83 -5.70 -23.72
CA ASP A 168 9.35 -6.91 -24.35
C ASP A 168 10.72 -7.27 -23.77
N GLY A 169 10.96 -8.56 -23.54
CA GLY A 169 12.21 -9.05 -22.95
C GLY A 169 12.37 -8.89 -21.43
N TYR A 170 11.45 -8.17 -20.76
CA TYR A 170 11.57 -7.93 -19.30
C TYR A 170 11.58 -9.21 -18.47
N ILE A 171 10.71 -10.17 -18.82
CA ILE A 171 10.59 -11.43 -18.07
C ILE A 171 11.80 -12.32 -18.31
N GLU A 172 12.31 -12.33 -19.54
CA GLU A 172 13.51 -13.06 -19.93
C GLU A 172 14.72 -12.52 -19.15
N ALA A 173 14.89 -11.20 -19.08
CA ALA A 173 15.98 -10.56 -18.32
C ALA A 173 15.92 -10.85 -16.79
N LEU A 174 14.77 -11.16 -16.24
CA LEU A 174 14.66 -11.55 -14.83
C LEU A 174 15.07 -12.99 -14.52
N ARG A 175 15.29 -13.81 -15.57
CA ARG A 175 15.67 -15.22 -15.42
C ARG A 175 17.19 -15.45 -15.55
N GLU A 176 17.93 -14.48 -16.03
CA GLU A 176 19.39 -14.47 -16.14
C GLU A 176 20.04 -14.07 -14.79
#